data_af9cbf1763db229ab17edf0d61aa7497
#
_entry.id   af9cbf1763db229ab17edf0d61aa7497
#
_cell.length_a   1.000
_cell.length_b   1.000
_cell.length_c   1.000
_cell.angle_alpha   90.00
_cell.angle_beta   90.00
_cell.angle_gamma   90.00
#
_symmetry.space_group_name_H-M   'P 1'
#
loop_
_entity.id
_entity.type
_entity.pdbx_description
1 polymer ?
#
loop_
_entity_poly.entity_id
_entity_poly.type
_entity_poly.pdbx_seq_one_letter_code
_entity_poly.pdbx_strand_id
1 'polypeptide(L)'
;SNQQGTIQIEQTNAGQTGAGSTIAEISVELGSDQTFCGFPEYQIIAEAPFGDYFEWYQDGVIIPDESGSDLVVSSTAEYSVIVYDEQCGSFAEDSIQVNLYTQSEAFTADDIITCDDSSDDGIENFDLSIQNDAIMGSQDPAQFTITYHESESDAQQGINSLDTDYTNSNNPQEIFARVEHNDAIGSNSGCYSISSFNIEVIGAIPSPISPIEYVICNPSNVGSSEIFDLTSQNEIILENQNIENFEVTYHIFEEDALDGNNALNE
;
A
#
# COMPACT_ATOMS: atom_id res chain seq x y z
N SER A 1 25.79 20.11 10.30
CA SER A 1 26.21 21.39 10.93
C SER A 1 27.19 22.09 9.99
N ASN A 2 26.68 23.10 9.28
CA ASN A 2 27.47 23.96 8.41
C ASN A 2 28.70 24.52 9.13
N GLN A 3 29.89 24.16 8.72
CA GLN A 3 31.12 24.88 9.04
C GLN A 3 31.50 25.72 7.82
N GLN A 4 30.95 26.92 7.75
CA GLN A 4 31.49 27.95 6.87
C GLN A 4 32.87 28.41 7.42
N GLY A 5 33.92 28.02 6.75
CA GLY A 5 35.27 28.56 6.99
C GLY A 5 35.41 29.95 6.34
N THR A 6 35.15 31.00 7.11
CA THR A 6 35.37 32.36 6.66
C THR A 6 36.86 32.70 6.79
N ILE A 7 37.57 32.83 5.68
CA ILE A 7 38.92 33.41 5.65
C ILE A 7 38.75 34.93 5.52
N GLN A 8 39.05 35.67 6.60
CA GLN A 8 39.16 37.12 6.54
C GLN A 8 40.55 37.53 6.09
N ILE A 9 40.66 38.15 4.90
CA ILE A 9 41.88 38.82 4.45
C ILE A 9 41.78 40.29 4.83
N GLU A 10 42.56 40.75 5.83
CA GLU A 10 42.71 42.18 6.11
C GLU A 10 43.57 42.86 5.03
N GLN A 11 42.96 43.69 4.21
CA GLN A 11 43.64 44.56 3.29
C GLN A 11 44.05 45.87 4.00
N THR A 12 45.35 46.07 4.22
CA THR A 12 45.87 47.37 4.64
C THR A 12 45.92 48.34 3.43
N ASN A 13 45.15 49.43 3.53
CA ASN A 13 44.98 50.46 2.55
C ASN A 13 46.30 51.23 2.18
N ALA A 14 46.58 51.31 0.89
CA ALA A 14 47.24 52.44 0.28
C ALA A 14 46.47 52.76 -1.02
N GLY A 15 45.85 53.92 -1.04
CA GLY A 15 44.89 54.39 -2.00
C GLY A 15 45.11 54.06 -3.47
N GLN A 16 44.07 53.41 -4.05
CA GLN A 16 43.76 53.47 -5.47
C GLN A 16 42.24 53.40 -5.63
N THR A 17 41.71 54.40 -6.30
CA THR A 17 40.37 54.39 -6.85
C THR A 17 40.36 53.40 -8.02
N GLY A 18 40.08 52.15 -7.75
CA GLY A 18 39.88 51.07 -8.70
C GLY A 18 38.49 50.44 -8.49
N ALA A 19 37.82 50.16 -9.58
CA ALA A 19 36.54 49.46 -9.59
C ALA A 19 36.58 48.28 -8.61
N GLY A 20 35.60 48.18 -7.71
CA GLY A 20 35.56 47.11 -6.73
C GLY A 20 35.54 45.73 -7.40
N SER A 21 36.61 44.98 -7.18
CA SER A 21 36.65 43.56 -7.49
C SER A 21 35.78 42.87 -6.42
N THR A 22 34.62 42.41 -6.79
CA THR A 22 33.90 41.45 -5.96
C THR A 22 34.64 40.14 -6.06
N ILE A 23 35.18 39.64 -4.95
CA ILE A 23 35.69 38.28 -4.85
C ILE A 23 34.45 37.38 -4.93
N ALA A 24 34.32 36.60 -5.99
CA ALA A 24 33.31 35.55 -6.06
C ALA A 24 33.78 34.41 -5.15
N GLU A 25 33.02 34.11 -4.13
CA GLU A 25 33.25 32.90 -3.32
C GLU A 25 32.73 31.71 -4.13
N ILE A 26 33.48 30.60 -4.12
CA ILE A 26 33.00 29.34 -4.67
C ILE A 26 31.84 28.82 -3.79
N SER A 27 30.78 28.38 -4.43
CA SER A 27 29.68 27.70 -3.79
C SER A 27 29.23 26.51 -4.63
N VAL A 28 28.63 25.54 -4.01
CA VAL A 28 27.98 24.41 -4.68
C VAL A 28 26.66 24.14 -4.01
N GLU A 29 25.65 23.79 -4.81
CA GLU A 29 24.33 23.37 -4.34
C GLU A 29 23.88 22.12 -5.10
N LEU A 30 23.50 21.09 -4.37
CA LEU A 30 22.91 19.84 -4.89
C LEU A 30 21.38 19.82 -4.81
N GLY A 31 20.79 20.80 -4.13
CA GLY A 31 19.37 20.88 -3.88
C GLY A 31 18.93 20.14 -2.61
N SER A 32 17.63 19.90 -2.48
CA SER A 32 17.05 19.19 -1.33
C SER A 32 17.07 17.68 -1.54
N ASP A 33 17.03 16.93 -0.44
CA ASP A 33 16.86 15.47 -0.44
C ASP A 33 15.76 15.00 -1.39
N GLN A 34 16.00 13.91 -2.08
CA GLN A 34 15.13 13.35 -3.10
C GLN A 34 14.70 11.92 -2.74
N THR A 35 13.44 11.59 -3.03
CA THR A 35 12.91 10.25 -2.88
C THR A 35 12.08 9.88 -4.11
N PHE A 36 12.42 8.77 -4.74
CA PHE A 36 11.77 8.26 -5.94
C PHE A 36 11.40 6.80 -5.79
N CYS A 37 10.28 6.39 -6.41
CA CYS A 37 9.85 5.02 -6.47
C CYS A 37 9.71 4.56 -7.91
N GLY A 38 10.22 3.36 -8.19
CA GLY A 38 10.20 2.78 -9.53
C GLY A 38 11.20 3.41 -10.52
N PHE A 39 12.07 4.30 -10.07
CA PHE A 39 13.14 4.84 -10.90
C PHE A 39 14.44 4.08 -10.65
N PRO A 40 15.09 3.57 -11.70
CA PRO A 40 16.33 2.80 -11.56
C PRO A 40 17.56 3.69 -11.28
N GLU A 41 17.48 4.98 -11.61
CA GLU A 41 18.58 5.92 -11.52
C GLU A 41 18.08 7.37 -11.39
N TYR A 42 18.92 8.22 -10.84
CA TYR A 42 18.68 9.65 -10.71
C TYR A 42 19.97 10.41 -11.06
N GLN A 43 19.85 11.56 -11.74
CA GLN A 43 20.98 12.44 -12.04
C GLN A 43 21.02 13.60 -11.04
N ILE A 44 22.10 13.66 -10.27
CA ILE A 44 22.44 14.80 -9.41
C ILE A 44 23.23 15.81 -10.24
N ILE A 45 22.90 17.09 -10.13
CA ILE A 45 23.61 18.18 -10.80
C ILE A 45 24.16 19.10 -9.72
N ALA A 46 25.49 19.31 -9.71
CA ALA A 46 26.15 20.27 -8.84
C ALA A 46 26.15 21.63 -9.49
N GLU A 47 25.31 22.54 -8.98
CA GLU A 47 25.34 23.96 -9.42
C GLU A 47 26.51 24.68 -8.75
N ALA A 48 27.62 24.78 -9.48
CA ALA A 48 28.86 25.41 -9.00
C ALA A 48 29.44 26.35 -10.07
N PRO A 49 29.01 27.61 -10.10
CA PRO A 49 29.35 28.56 -11.20
C PRO A 49 30.86 28.80 -11.46
N PHE A 50 31.70 28.53 -10.48
CA PHE A 50 33.16 28.74 -10.56
C PHE A 50 33.98 27.49 -10.25
N GLY A 51 33.32 26.29 -10.32
CA GLY A 51 33.97 25.03 -10.07
C GLY A 51 34.77 24.54 -11.28
N ASP A 52 36.05 24.22 -11.10
CA ASP A 52 36.93 23.66 -12.13
C ASP A 52 37.04 22.13 -12.06
N TYR A 53 36.97 21.58 -10.84
CA TYR A 53 37.14 20.15 -10.57
C TYR A 53 36.21 19.68 -9.50
N PHE A 54 35.63 18.45 -9.67
CA PHE A 54 34.62 17.84 -8.79
C PHE A 54 35.13 16.50 -8.26
N GLU A 55 34.97 16.26 -6.96
CA GLU A 55 35.16 14.95 -6.33
C GLU A 55 33.85 14.50 -5.69
N TRP A 56 33.32 13.39 -6.18
CA TRP A 56 32.05 12.83 -5.70
C TRP A 56 32.29 11.73 -4.66
N TYR A 57 31.39 11.65 -3.69
CA TYR A 57 31.43 10.68 -2.61
C TYR A 57 30.03 10.04 -2.45
N GLN A 58 30.02 8.76 -2.09
CA GLN A 58 28.83 8.00 -1.65
C GLN A 58 29.08 7.52 -0.22
N ASP A 59 28.23 7.89 0.74
CA ASP A 59 28.37 7.58 2.17
C ASP A 59 29.78 7.90 2.71
N GLY A 60 30.38 9.02 2.24
CA GLY A 60 31.71 9.48 2.61
C GLY A 60 32.86 8.71 1.93
N VAL A 61 32.59 7.81 1.00
CA VAL A 61 33.59 7.08 0.22
C VAL A 61 33.65 7.67 -1.18
N ILE A 62 34.91 8.02 -1.64
CA ILE A 62 35.10 8.60 -2.96
C ILE A 62 34.61 7.68 -4.07
N ILE A 63 33.90 8.25 -5.05
CA ILE A 63 33.48 7.57 -6.28
C ILE A 63 34.60 7.80 -7.32
N PRO A 64 35.35 6.75 -7.69
CA PRO A 64 36.47 6.92 -8.60
C PRO A 64 35.99 7.24 -10.02
N ASP A 65 36.82 7.99 -10.74
CA ASP A 65 36.61 8.35 -12.16
C ASP A 65 35.41 9.28 -12.44
N GLU A 66 34.73 9.80 -11.40
CA GLU A 66 33.66 10.77 -11.51
C GLU A 66 34.18 12.16 -11.15
N SER A 67 34.32 13.02 -12.18
CA SER A 67 34.92 14.38 -12.04
C SER A 67 34.09 15.47 -12.75
N GLY A 68 32.89 15.12 -13.23
CA GLY A 68 31.95 16.04 -13.86
C GLY A 68 31.09 16.79 -12.86
N SER A 69 30.40 17.82 -13.33
CA SER A 69 29.43 18.58 -12.55
C SER A 69 28.10 17.82 -12.33
N ASP A 70 27.97 16.63 -12.89
CA ASP A 70 26.79 15.75 -12.73
C ASP A 70 27.22 14.33 -12.40
N LEU A 71 26.36 13.64 -11.63
CA LEU A 71 26.55 12.25 -11.22
C LEU A 71 25.24 11.49 -11.41
N VAL A 72 25.28 10.34 -12.10
CA VAL A 72 24.15 9.43 -12.20
C VAL A 72 24.28 8.37 -11.10
N VAL A 73 23.25 8.25 -10.27
CA VAL A 73 23.22 7.35 -9.12
C VAL A 73 22.10 6.33 -9.25
N SER A 74 22.33 5.09 -8.78
CA SER A 74 21.39 3.97 -8.88
C SER A 74 21.13 3.26 -7.54
N SER A 75 21.54 3.88 -6.43
CA SER A 75 21.34 3.34 -5.09
C SER A 75 20.93 4.42 -4.09
N THR A 76 20.18 4.03 -3.06
CA THR A 76 19.87 4.88 -1.92
C THR A 76 21.15 5.11 -1.11
N ALA A 77 21.57 6.38 -0.98
CA ALA A 77 22.74 6.79 -0.21
C ALA A 77 22.75 8.31 0.03
N GLU A 78 23.62 8.77 0.92
CA GLU A 78 24.06 10.16 0.96
C GLU A 78 25.15 10.37 -0.10
N TYR A 79 24.91 11.31 -1.01
CA TYR A 79 25.91 11.73 -2.00
C TYR A 79 26.41 13.11 -1.66
N SER A 80 27.73 13.31 -1.71
CA SER A 80 28.33 14.61 -1.50
C SER A 80 29.37 14.92 -2.59
N VAL A 81 29.57 16.19 -2.80
CA VAL A 81 30.56 16.69 -3.76
C VAL A 81 31.47 17.73 -3.11
N ILE A 82 32.75 17.66 -3.39
CA ILE A 82 33.71 18.73 -3.13
C ILE A 82 34.07 19.33 -4.47
N VAL A 83 33.87 20.64 -4.59
CA VAL A 83 34.18 21.40 -5.80
C VAL A 83 35.34 22.33 -5.53
N TYR A 84 36.34 22.31 -6.40
CA TYR A 84 37.54 23.10 -6.28
C TYR A 84 37.57 24.21 -7.33
N ASP A 85 38.04 25.39 -6.93
CA ASP A 85 38.51 26.48 -7.80
C ASP A 85 40.03 26.47 -7.80
N GLU A 86 40.63 25.99 -8.89
CA GLU A 86 42.10 25.89 -9.01
C GLU A 86 42.79 27.26 -9.08
N GLN A 87 42.09 28.30 -9.52
CA GLN A 87 42.65 29.65 -9.64
C GLN A 87 42.79 30.33 -8.28
N CYS A 88 41.82 30.15 -7.42
CA CYS A 88 41.80 30.75 -6.09
C CYS A 88 42.30 29.80 -5.00
N GLY A 89 42.42 28.50 -5.30
CA GLY A 89 42.79 27.47 -4.32
C GLY A 89 41.73 27.28 -3.22
N SER A 90 40.49 27.59 -3.52
CA SER A 90 39.34 27.46 -2.61
C SER A 90 38.49 26.24 -2.98
N PHE A 91 37.68 25.78 -2.04
CA PHE A 91 36.72 24.69 -2.30
C PHE A 91 35.38 24.95 -1.61
N ALA A 92 34.33 24.30 -2.09
CA ALA A 92 33.02 24.25 -1.49
C ALA A 92 32.54 22.80 -1.47
N GLU A 93 31.67 22.47 -0.52
CA GLU A 93 31.08 21.15 -0.39
C GLU A 93 29.58 21.24 -0.13
N ASP A 94 28.83 20.27 -0.64
CA ASP A 94 27.40 20.06 -0.34
C ASP A 94 27.07 18.58 -0.38
N SER A 95 25.93 18.20 0.23
CA SER A 95 25.44 16.83 0.24
C SER A 95 23.93 16.76 0.04
N ILE A 96 23.48 15.64 -0.53
CA ILE A 96 22.09 15.34 -0.79
C ILE A 96 21.82 13.87 -0.46
N GLN A 97 20.71 13.60 0.25
CA GLN A 97 20.17 12.24 0.42
C GLN A 97 19.35 11.89 -0.81
N VAL A 98 19.70 10.81 -1.50
CA VAL A 98 18.89 10.23 -2.58
C VAL A 98 18.36 8.87 -2.15
N ASN A 99 17.03 8.73 -2.17
CA ASN A 99 16.34 7.48 -1.86
C ASN A 99 15.69 6.95 -3.14
N LEU A 100 16.11 5.77 -3.58
CA LEU A 100 15.54 5.04 -4.73
C LEU A 100 14.90 3.76 -4.23
N TYR A 101 13.57 3.72 -4.22
CA TYR A 101 12.78 2.60 -3.71
C TYR A 101 12.08 1.85 -4.84
N THR A 102 11.77 0.58 -4.58
CA THR A 102 10.93 -0.22 -5.46
C THR A 102 9.51 0.37 -5.49
N GLN A 103 8.89 0.41 -6.68
CA GLN A 103 7.49 0.81 -6.81
C GLN A 103 6.59 -0.22 -6.14
N SER A 104 5.65 0.25 -5.33
CA SER A 104 4.59 -0.60 -4.80
C SER A 104 3.52 -0.87 -5.85
N GLU A 105 2.86 -2.01 -5.77
CA GLU A 105 1.66 -2.36 -6.53
C GLU A 105 0.59 -2.82 -5.55
N ALA A 106 -0.64 -2.35 -5.71
CA ALA A 106 -1.80 -2.83 -4.99
C ALA A 106 -2.66 -3.64 -5.95
N PHE A 107 -2.63 -4.97 -5.81
CA PHE A 107 -3.42 -5.86 -6.66
C PHE A 107 -4.87 -5.87 -6.22
N THR A 108 -5.76 -6.25 -7.14
CA THR A 108 -7.18 -6.40 -6.85
C THR A 108 -7.42 -7.63 -5.97
N ALA A 109 -8.26 -7.48 -4.97
CA ALA A 109 -8.75 -8.56 -4.13
C ALA A 109 -10.24 -8.81 -4.40
N ASP A 110 -10.71 -10.01 -4.07
CA ASP A 110 -12.13 -10.34 -4.14
C ASP A 110 -12.90 -9.62 -3.03
N ASP A 111 -14.20 -9.42 -3.23
CA ASP A 111 -15.09 -8.87 -2.20
C ASP A 111 -15.20 -9.84 -1.00
N ILE A 112 -15.36 -9.29 0.20
CA ILE A 112 -15.62 -10.09 1.41
C ILE A 112 -17.11 -10.09 1.67
N ILE A 113 -17.71 -11.28 1.62
CA ILE A 113 -19.14 -11.45 1.86
C ILE A 113 -19.33 -12.27 3.14
N THR A 114 -20.17 -11.78 4.04
CA THR A 114 -20.56 -12.49 5.26
C THR A 114 -22.08 -12.51 5.39
N CYS A 115 -22.59 -13.48 6.16
CA CYS A 115 -24.02 -13.51 6.50
C CYS A 115 -24.26 -12.61 7.72
N ASP A 116 -25.41 -11.93 7.71
CA ASP A 116 -25.89 -11.20 8.87
C ASP A 116 -26.15 -12.16 10.04
N ASP A 117 -26.01 -11.66 11.25
CA ASP A 117 -26.40 -12.41 12.44
C ASP A 117 -27.94 -12.35 12.66
N SER A 118 -28.39 -12.72 13.84
CA SER A 118 -29.84 -12.72 14.17
C SER A 118 -30.43 -11.31 14.32
N SER A 119 -29.62 -10.23 14.23
CA SER A 119 -30.11 -8.85 14.31
C SER A 119 -30.71 -8.38 12.99
N ASP A 120 -30.27 -8.94 11.85
CA ASP A 120 -30.70 -8.61 10.48
C ASP A 120 -30.61 -7.11 10.22
N ASP A 121 -29.52 -6.47 10.70
CA ASP A 121 -29.31 -5.03 10.61
C ASP A 121 -28.28 -4.61 9.54
N GLY A 122 -27.67 -5.58 8.85
CA GLY A 122 -26.68 -5.35 7.81
C GLY A 122 -25.31 -4.89 8.35
N ILE A 123 -25.05 -5.10 9.65
CA ILE A 123 -23.83 -4.67 10.32
C ILE A 123 -23.09 -5.88 10.89
N GLU A 124 -21.88 -6.13 10.38
CA GLU A 124 -21.05 -7.25 10.81
C GLU A 124 -19.59 -6.85 10.97
N ASN A 125 -18.81 -7.69 11.62
CA ASN A 125 -17.38 -7.50 11.78
C ASN A 125 -16.61 -8.28 10.72
N PHE A 126 -15.66 -7.62 10.05
CA PHE A 126 -14.86 -8.15 8.96
C PHE A 126 -13.38 -8.19 9.35
N ASP A 127 -12.70 -9.30 9.08
CA ASP A 127 -11.25 -9.38 9.10
C ASP A 127 -10.70 -8.98 7.72
N LEU A 128 -10.30 -7.71 7.59
CA LEU A 128 -9.74 -7.18 6.34
C LEU A 128 -8.40 -7.82 5.99
N SER A 129 -7.68 -8.37 6.98
CA SER A 129 -6.34 -8.94 6.79
C SER A 129 -6.33 -10.19 5.90
N ILE A 130 -7.47 -10.85 5.70
CA ILE A 130 -7.59 -12.00 4.80
C ILE A 130 -7.26 -11.63 3.34
N GLN A 131 -7.35 -10.34 2.99
CA GLN A 131 -7.04 -9.84 1.64
C GLN A 131 -5.56 -9.48 1.46
N ASN A 132 -4.74 -9.51 2.53
CA ASN A 132 -3.35 -9.09 2.48
C ASN A 132 -2.55 -9.82 1.39
N ASP A 133 -2.69 -11.12 1.27
CA ASP A 133 -1.93 -11.92 0.29
C ASP A 133 -2.34 -11.59 -1.15
N ALA A 134 -3.63 -11.39 -1.40
CA ALA A 134 -4.15 -11.01 -2.71
C ALA A 134 -3.67 -9.60 -3.10
N ILE A 135 -3.78 -8.63 -2.20
CA ILE A 135 -3.38 -7.24 -2.42
C ILE A 135 -1.86 -7.11 -2.56
N MET A 136 -1.08 -7.83 -1.77
CA MET A 136 0.38 -7.82 -1.82
C MET A 136 0.92 -8.53 -3.06
N GLY A 137 0.25 -9.56 -3.55
CA GLY A 137 0.72 -10.39 -4.65
C GLY A 137 2.05 -11.06 -4.35
N SER A 138 3.01 -10.92 -5.27
CA SER A 138 4.36 -11.51 -5.12
C SER A 138 5.40 -10.57 -4.51
N GLN A 139 4.99 -9.38 -4.04
CA GLN A 139 5.90 -8.41 -3.43
C GLN A 139 6.41 -8.92 -2.08
N ASP A 140 7.62 -8.49 -1.70
CA ASP A 140 8.21 -8.86 -0.41
C ASP A 140 7.52 -8.12 0.75
N PRO A 141 6.77 -8.81 1.63
CA PRO A 141 6.06 -8.17 2.73
C PRO A 141 6.98 -7.51 3.76
N ALA A 142 8.28 -7.76 3.71
CA ALA A 142 9.26 -7.03 4.54
C ALA A 142 9.53 -5.61 4.02
N GLN A 143 9.21 -5.31 2.75
CA GLN A 143 9.44 -4.02 2.13
C GLN A 143 8.19 -3.14 2.08
N PHE A 144 7.00 -3.71 2.24
CA PHE A 144 5.74 -3.00 2.06
C PHE A 144 4.78 -3.19 3.23
N THR A 145 3.99 -2.17 3.51
CA THR A 145 2.90 -2.19 4.48
C THR A 145 1.57 -1.98 3.78
N ILE A 146 0.54 -2.72 4.19
CA ILE A 146 -0.84 -2.52 3.77
C ILE A 146 -1.59 -1.79 4.88
N THR A 147 -2.34 -0.77 4.50
CA THR A 147 -3.31 -0.09 5.36
C THR A 147 -4.66 -0.01 4.65
N TYR A 148 -5.75 -0.06 5.42
CA TYR A 148 -7.12 -0.01 4.93
C TYR A 148 -7.76 1.32 5.30
N HIS A 149 -8.66 1.83 4.44
CA HIS A 149 -9.28 3.14 4.61
C HIS A 149 -10.74 3.12 4.10
N GLU A 150 -11.60 3.97 4.69
CA GLU A 150 -12.99 4.13 4.25
C GLU A 150 -13.13 4.98 2.99
N SER A 151 -12.11 5.77 2.64
CA SER A 151 -12.14 6.63 1.47
C SER A 151 -10.84 6.60 0.69
N GLU A 152 -10.93 6.77 -0.64
CA GLU A 152 -9.76 6.92 -1.50
C GLU A 152 -8.90 8.11 -1.08
N SER A 153 -9.51 9.20 -0.63
CA SER A 153 -8.80 10.40 -0.16
C SER A 153 -7.94 10.12 1.06
N ASP A 154 -8.43 9.34 2.03
CA ASP A 154 -7.67 8.95 3.21
C ASP A 154 -6.55 7.99 2.83
N ALA A 155 -6.82 7.03 1.94
CA ALA A 155 -5.82 6.13 1.39
C ALA A 155 -4.70 6.89 0.65
N GLN A 156 -5.04 7.90 -0.17
CA GLN A 156 -4.06 8.74 -0.87
C GLN A 156 -3.17 9.52 0.10
N GLN A 157 -3.71 9.97 1.21
CA GLN A 157 -2.99 10.74 2.22
C GLN A 157 -2.30 9.85 3.28
N GLY A 158 -2.62 8.57 3.35
CA GLY A 158 -2.11 7.64 4.36
C GLY A 158 -2.56 7.99 5.78
N ILE A 159 -3.80 8.49 5.93
CA ILE A 159 -4.39 8.89 7.22
C ILE A 159 -5.66 8.10 7.51
N ASN A 160 -6.13 8.14 8.76
CA ASN A 160 -7.36 7.48 9.18
C ASN A 160 -7.42 6.00 8.79
N SER A 161 -6.31 5.28 8.95
CA SER A 161 -6.29 3.84 8.67
C SER A 161 -7.24 3.10 9.61
N LEU A 162 -7.94 2.12 9.06
CA LEU A 162 -8.82 1.21 9.79
C LEU A 162 -8.01 0.15 10.53
N ASP A 163 -8.56 -0.35 11.62
CA ASP A 163 -8.10 -1.62 12.21
C ASP A 163 -8.45 -2.76 11.23
N THR A 164 -7.67 -3.83 11.24
CA THR A 164 -7.95 -5.00 10.40
C THR A 164 -9.24 -5.72 10.79
N ASP A 165 -9.63 -5.58 12.05
CA ASP A 165 -10.90 -6.06 12.61
C ASP A 165 -11.89 -4.88 12.56
N TYR A 166 -12.69 -4.82 11.50
CA TYR A 166 -13.49 -3.65 11.15
C TYR A 166 -14.98 -3.96 11.06
N THR A 167 -15.81 -3.16 11.74
CA THR A 167 -17.26 -3.22 11.63
C THR A 167 -17.74 -2.24 10.56
N ASN A 168 -18.50 -2.73 9.56
CA ASN A 168 -19.00 -1.90 8.48
C ASN A 168 -19.94 -0.78 8.96
N SER A 169 -19.90 0.35 8.28
CA SER A 169 -20.79 1.50 8.53
C SER A 169 -21.92 1.62 7.49
N ASN A 170 -21.78 0.94 6.38
CA ASN A 170 -22.71 0.88 5.26
C ASN A 170 -22.70 -0.52 4.67
N ASN A 171 -23.76 -0.91 3.94
CA ASN A 171 -23.86 -2.22 3.30
C ASN A 171 -24.41 -2.08 1.86
N PRO A 172 -23.69 -2.49 0.81
CA PRO A 172 -22.27 -2.81 0.82
C PRO A 172 -21.39 -1.59 1.09
N GLN A 173 -20.14 -1.81 1.51
CA GLN A 173 -19.16 -0.75 1.75
C GLN A 173 -17.88 -1.01 0.98
N GLU A 174 -17.39 -0.01 0.25
CA GLU A 174 -16.10 -0.05 -0.42
C GLU A 174 -14.96 0.26 0.58
N ILE A 175 -13.92 -0.56 0.56
CA ILE A 175 -12.71 -0.42 1.37
C ILE A 175 -11.53 -0.20 0.42
N PHE A 176 -10.70 0.80 0.74
CA PHE A 176 -9.51 1.14 -0.02
C PHE A 176 -8.27 0.60 0.69
N ALA A 177 -7.51 -0.23 -0.01
CA ALA A 177 -6.24 -0.77 0.45
C ALA A 177 -5.08 0.01 -0.15
N ARG A 178 -4.23 0.57 0.72
CA ARG A 178 -3.00 1.28 0.35
C ARG A 178 -1.80 0.37 0.63
N VAL A 179 -0.98 0.13 -0.39
CA VAL A 179 0.31 -0.56 -0.28
C VAL A 179 1.41 0.49 -0.37
N GLU A 180 2.24 0.63 0.64
CA GLU A 180 3.29 1.65 0.69
C GLU A 180 4.64 1.04 1.05
N HIS A 181 5.72 1.56 0.43
CA HIS A 181 7.08 1.14 0.77
C HIS A 181 7.44 1.59 2.18
N ASN A 182 7.95 0.68 3.04
CA ASN A 182 8.18 0.91 4.46
C ASN A 182 9.10 2.10 4.75
N ASP A 183 10.16 2.25 3.97
CA ASP A 183 11.13 3.34 4.14
C ASP A 183 10.65 4.68 3.56
N ALA A 184 9.50 4.69 2.87
CA ALA A 184 8.89 5.88 2.28
C ALA A 184 7.67 6.38 3.06
N ILE A 185 7.23 5.67 4.11
CA ILE A 185 6.07 6.02 4.93
C ILE A 185 6.23 7.43 5.50
N GLY A 186 5.21 8.28 5.23
CA GLY A 186 5.18 9.67 5.67
C GLY A 186 6.04 10.64 4.83
N SER A 187 6.71 10.12 3.78
CA SER A 187 7.41 10.94 2.82
C SER A 187 6.46 11.38 1.74
N ASN A 188 5.93 12.35 1.42
CA ASN A 188 5.04 12.68 0.28
C ASN A 188 5.61 12.27 -1.10
N SER A 189 6.36 11.17 -1.14
CA SER A 189 7.11 10.69 -2.31
C SER A 189 6.25 10.01 -3.37
N GLY A 190 4.98 9.66 -3.04
CA GLY A 190 4.12 8.89 -3.93
C GLY A 190 4.50 7.41 -4.06
N CYS A 191 5.31 6.87 -3.12
CA CYS A 191 5.74 5.47 -3.08
C CYS A 191 4.64 4.52 -2.58
N TYR A 192 3.44 4.71 -3.05
CA TYR A 192 2.29 3.87 -2.72
C TYR A 192 1.44 3.58 -3.96
N SER A 193 0.62 2.56 -3.85
CA SER A 193 -0.49 2.28 -4.76
C SER A 193 -1.74 1.89 -3.99
N ILE A 194 -2.89 2.02 -4.63
CA ILE A 194 -4.20 1.81 -4.02
C ILE A 194 -5.00 0.86 -4.90
N SER A 195 -5.69 -0.09 -4.26
CA SER A 195 -6.77 -0.89 -4.83
C SER A 195 -7.99 -0.82 -3.93
N SER A 196 -9.13 -1.30 -4.38
CA SER A 196 -10.34 -1.38 -3.56
C SER A 196 -11.06 -2.70 -3.75
N PHE A 197 -11.87 -3.08 -2.77
CA PHE A 197 -12.80 -4.20 -2.77
C PHE A 197 -14.01 -3.83 -1.92
N ASN A 198 -15.11 -4.58 -2.05
CA ASN A 198 -16.28 -4.37 -1.21
C ASN A 198 -16.32 -5.34 -0.04
N ILE A 199 -16.91 -4.90 1.06
CA ILE A 199 -17.40 -5.75 2.13
C ILE A 199 -18.94 -5.71 2.08
N GLU A 200 -19.57 -6.87 2.14
CA GLU A 200 -21.02 -7.01 2.00
C GLU A 200 -21.58 -7.97 3.04
N VAL A 201 -22.65 -7.54 3.69
CA VAL A 201 -23.45 -8.38 4.57
C VAL A 201 -24.68 -8.81 3.79
N ILE A 202 -24.83 -10.12 3.60
CA ILE A 202 -26.03 -10.70 3.00
C ILE A 202 -27.00 -11.16 4.09
N GLY A 203 -28.31 -11.19 3.77
CA GLY A 203 -29.36 -11.39 4.75
C GLY A 203 -29.13 -12.58 5.69
N ALA A 204 -29.62 -12.45 6.90
CA ALA A 204 -29.50 -13.48 7.94
C ALA A 204 -30.00 -14.84 7.45
N ILE A 205 -29.27 -15.90 7.80
CA ILE A 205 -29.80 -17.26 7.61
C ILE A 205 -31.04 -17.39 8.50
N PRO A 206 -32.18 -17.79 7.96
CA PRO A 206 -33.40 -17.92 8.79
C PRO A 206 -33.10 -18.81 10.00
N SER A 207 -33.51 -18.33 11.17
CA SER A 207 -33.52 -19.19 12.37
C SER A 207 -34.21 -20.50 12.03
N PRO A 208 -33.74 -21.66 12.51
CA PRO A 208 -34.26 -22.96 12.09
C PRO A 208 -35.76 -22.98 12.24
N ILE A 209 -36.46 -23.08 11.10
CA ILE A 209 -37.88 -23.27 11.06
C ILE A 209 -38.14 -24.56 11.82
N SER A 210 -39.21 -24.58 12.64
CA SER A 210 -39.66 -25.81 13.31
C SER A 210 -39.72 -26.94 12.29
N PRO A 211 -39.37 -28.19 12.67
CA PRO A 211 -39.31 -29.28 11.71
C PRO A 211 -40.54 -29.31 10.83
N ILE A 212 -40.36 -29.22 9.52
CA ILE A 212 -41.45 -29.32 8.54
C ILE A 212 -41.74 -30.80 8.33
N GLU A 213 -42.95 -31.20 8.62
CA GLU A 213 -43.39 -32.57 8.33
C GLU A 213 -43.71 -32.66 6.82
N TYR A 214 -42.80 -33.28 6.04
CA TYR A 214 -43.01 -33.52 4.61
C TYR A 214 -43.63 -34.92 4.41
N VAL A 215 -44.92 -34.98 4.08
CA VAL A 215 -45.70 -36.20 3.94
C VAL A 215 -46.13 -36.41 2.50
N ILE A 216 -45.85 -37.60 1.95
CA ILE A 216 -46.37 -38.01 0.64
C ILE A 216 -47.32 -39.19 0.81
N CYS A 217 -48.36 -39.24 -0.03
CA CYS A 217 -49.30 -40.37 -0.03
C CYS A 217 -48.73 -41.55 -0.82
N ASN A 218 -48.72 -42.73 -0.21
CA ASN A 218 -48.41 -43.97 -0.93
C ASN A 218 -49.72 -44.60 -1.43
N PRO A 219 -50.08 -44.46 -2.71
CA PRO A 219 -51.33 -44.94 -3.25
C PRO A 219 -51.42 -46.48 -3.40
N SER A 220 -50.26 -47.17 -3.34
CA SER A 220 -50.23 -48.62 -3.62
C SER A 220 -50.33 -49.53 -2.42
N ASN A 221 -50.28 -49.01 -1.20
CA ASN A 221 -50.42 -49.72 0.06
C ASN A 221 -49.53 -50.97 0.22
N VAL A 222 -48.46 -51.09 -0.55
CA VAL A 222 -47.51 -52.18 -0.57
C VAL A 222 -46.18 -51.57 -0.19
N GLY A 223 -45.55 -52.01 0.85
CA GLY A 223 -44.31 -51.51 1.44
C GLY A 223 -43.17 -51.23 0.45
N SER A 224 -43.40 -50.31 -0.48
CA SER A 224 -42.44 -49.75 -1.42
C SER A 224 -41.83 -48.47 -0.84
N SER A 225 -40.53 -48.25 -1.03
CA SER A 225 -39.89 -46.97 -0.77
C SER A 225 -40.39 -45.94 -1.79
N GLU A 226 -40.87 -44.82 -1.31
CA GLU A 226 -41.22 -43.66 -2.15
C GLU A 226 -40.03 -42.72 -2.28
N ILE A 227 -39.94 -42.00 -3.40
CA ILE A 227 -38.92 -40.98 -3.63
C ILE A 227 -39.48 -39.64 -3.15
N PHE A 228 -38.75 -38.97 -2.26
CA PHE A 228 -39.07 -37.63 -1.81
C PHE A 228 -38.30 -36.62 -2.66
N ASP A 229 -39.01 -35.68 -3.22
CA ASP A 229 -38.41 -34.51 -3.85
C ASP A 229 -38.17 -33.44 -2.77
N LEU A 230 -36.97 -33.43 -2.21
CA LEU A 230 -36.61 -32.52 -1.13
C LEU A 230 -36.50 -31.07 -1.62
N THR A 231 -36.17 -30.86 -2.91
CA THR A 231 -36.02 -29.51 -3.48
C THR A 231 -37.34 -28.72 -3.45
N SER A 232 -38.47 -29.43 -3.40
CA SER A 232 -39.80 -28.81 -3.22
C SER A 232 -39.94 -28.05 -1.90
N GLN A 233 -39.02 -28.25 -0.94
CA GLN A 233 -39.03 -27.58 0.36
C GLN A 233 -38.13 -26.31 0.36
N ASN A 234 -37.32 -26.07 -0.67
CA ASN A 234 -36.38 -24.95 -0.71
C ASN A 234 -37.06 -23.60 -0.48
N GLU A 235 -38.19 -23.35 -1.15
CA GLU A 235 -38.95 -22.10 -0.98
C GLU A 235 -39.45 -21.88 0.45
N ILE A 236 -39.82 -23.00 1.15
CA ILE A 236 -40.31 -22.93 2.53
C ILE A 236 -39.13 -22.68 3.49
N ILE A 237 -37.98 -23.32 3.24
CA ILE A 237 -36.79 -23.20 4.06
C ILE A 237 -36.20 -21.78 3.93
N LEU A 238 -36.16 -21.23 2.73
CA LEU A 238 -35.62 -19.91 2.46
C LEU A 238 -36.58 -18.75 2.77
N GLU A 239 -37.87 -19.07 2.98
CA GLU A 239 -38.94 -18.08 3.20
C GLU A 239 -38.93 -16.96 2.12
N ASN A 240 -38.47 -15.75 2.50
CA ASN A 240 -38.43 -14.60 1.60
C ASN A 240 -37.04 -14.31 1.07
N GLN A 241 -36.06 -15.16 1.33
CA GLN A 241 -34.69 -14.93 0.88
C GLN A 241 -34.55 -15.23 -0.62
N ASN A 242 -33.63 -14.52 -1.26
CA ASN A 242 -33.37 -14.72 -2.69
C ASN A 242 -32.61 -16.04 -2.90
N ILE A 243 -33.28 -17.01 -3.54
CA ILE A 243 -32.74 -18.34 -3.84
C ILE A 243 -31.42 -18.30 -4.65
N GLU A 244 -31.14 -17.21 -5.34
CA GLU A 244 -29.88 -17.04 -6.08
C GLU A 244 -28.65 -16.85 -5.17
N ASN A 245 -28.87 -16.44 -3.92
CA ASN A 245 -27.81 -16.16 -2.94
C ASN A 245 -27.55 -17.33 -1.99
N PHE A 246 -28.39 -18.37 -2.00
CA PHE A 246 -28.33 -19.50 -1.04
C PHE A 246 -28.41 -20.84 -1.75
N GLU A 247 -27.59 -21.78 -1.31
CA GLU A 247 -27.66 -23.18 -1.69
C GLU A 247 -28.26 -23.96 -0.52
N VAL A 248 -29.35 -24.70 -0.77
CA VAL A 248 -30.00 -25.58 0.24
C VAL A 248 -29.50 -27.00 0.03
N THR A 249 -28.81 -27.54 1.01
CA THR A 249 -28.34 -28.93 1.01
C THR A 249 -29.11 -29.75 2.05
N TYR A 250 -29.36 -31.04 1.76
CA TYR A 250 -30.07 -31.94 2.62
C TYR A 250 -29.14 -33.05 3.13
N HIS A 251 -29.25 -33.39 4.41
CA HIS A 251 -28.35 -34.34 5.06
C HIS A 251 -29.17 -35.31 5.92
N ILE A 252 -28.68 -36.57 6.09
CA ILE A 252 -29.30 -37.55 6.96
C ILE A 252 -28.97 -37.30 8.43
N PHE A 253 -27.77 -36.77 8.70
CA PHE A 253 -27.25 -36.51 10.04
C PHE A 253 -26.97 -35.03 10.24
N GLU A 254 -27.25 -34.55 11.45
CA GLU A 254 -26.99 -33.17 11.86
C GLU A 254 -25.48 -32.82 11.76
N GLU A 255 -24.60 -33.75 12.13
CA GLU A 255 -23.16 -33.58 12.03
C GLU A 255 -22.70 -33.32 10.58
N ASP A 256 -23.31 -34.06 9.61
CA ASP A 256 -22.99 -33.87 8.19
C ASP A 256 -23.51 -32.52 7.67
N ALA A 257 -24.63 -32.03 8.17
CA ALA A 257 -25.18 -30.73 7.81
C ALA A 257 -24.31 -29.59 8.36
N LEU A 258 -23.82 -29.70 9.60
CA LEU A 258 -22.91 -28.70 10.20
C LEU A 258 -21.57 -28.62 9.50
N ASP A 259 -21.05 -29.78 9.07
CA ASP A 259 -19.74 -29.86 8.38
C ASP A 259 -19.85 -29.69 6.86
N GLY A 260 -21.05 -29.53 6.28
CA GLY A 260 -21.28 -29.46 4.85
C GLY A 260 -20.90 -30.71 4.07
N ASN A 261 -20.87 -31.89 4.74
CA ASN A 261 -20.46 -33.16 4.16
C ASN A 261 -21.64 -34.07 3.85
N ASN A 262 -21.46 -35.05 2.94
CA ASN A 262 -22.44 -36.11 2.65
C ASN A 262 -23.84 -35.60 2.30
N ALA A 263 -23.94 -34.50 1.58
CA ALA A 263 -25.21 -33.99 1.08
C ALA A 263 -25.93 -35.09 0.25
N LEU A 264 -27.24 -35.20 0.41
CA LEU A 264 -28.07 -36.08 -0.41
C LEU A 264 -28.07 -35.56 -1.85
N ASN A 265 -28.04 -36.47 -2.82
CA ASN A 265 -28.25 -36.10 -4.22
C ASN A 265 -29.69 -35.69 -4.44
N GLU A 266 -29.91 -34.59 -5.13
CA GLU A 266 -31.22 -34.12 -5.59
C GLU A 266 -31.90 -35.11 -6.55
#